data_c99f452668829ad95e058c3573efbe61
#
_entry.id   c99f452668829ad95e058c3573efbe61
#
_cell.length_a   1.000
_cell.length_b   1.000
_cell.length_c   1.000
_cell.angle_alpha   90.00
_cell.angle_beta   90.00
_cell.angle_gamma   90.00
#
_symmetry.space_group_name_H-M   'P 1'
#
loop_
_entity.id
_entity.type
_entity.pdbx_description
1 polymer ?
#
loop_
_entity_poly.entity_id
_entity_poly.type
_entity_poly.pdbx_seq_one_letter_code
_entity_poly.pdbx_strand_id
1 'polypeptide(L)'
;ASGILCMLCGLFAESIAALVLYVVSIMAAVIISVLYSYLFYKKKIETGEKLKIQYKKKAIVGYGIVTILTIIFIIGSLFWGSIDIQFQDNSFTIKAQGWSDYTVDYTKIDSISYEENLFQNSNDYRINGLGNFKYAMGNFRNDVYGNYIRYTHSSCHSYVVMSINGKILVVNGENDSATKEIYHTISEKVSNELK
;
A
#
# COMPACT_ATOMS: atom_id res chain seq x y z
N ALA A 1 -18.46 11.04 -14.10
CA ALA A 1 -18.33 9.60 -14.37
C ALA A 1 -17.02 9.01 -13.85
N SER A 2 -15.89 9.75 -13.84
CA SER A 2 -14.58 9.25 -13.38
C SER A 2 -14.50 9.03 -11.86
N GLY A 3 -15.19 9.83 -11.04
CA GLY A 3 -15.14 9.73 -9.57
C GLY A 3 -15.81 8.47 -9.02
N ILE A 4 -16.91 8.02 -9.65
CA ILE A 4 -17.63 6.81 -9.24
C ILE A 4 -16.80 5.55 -9.58
N LEU A 5 -16.11 5.56 -10.72
CA LEU A 5 -15.22 4.48 -11.11
C LEU A 5 -14.02 4.35 -10.15
N CYS A 6 -13.49 5.48 -9.67
CA CYS A 6 -12.41 5.51 -8.69
C CYS A 6 -12.85 4.97 -7.31
N MET A 7 -14.09 5.26 -6.87
CA MET A 7 -14.66 4.71 -5.63
C MET A 7 -14.91 3.19 -5.73
N LEU A 8 -15.45 2.72 -6.87
CA LEU A 8 -15.67 1.29 -7.09
C LEU A 8 -14.36 0.50 -7.15
N CYS A 9 -13.31 1.06 -7.77
CA CYS A 9 -11.99 0.41 -7.80
C CYS A 9 -11.30 0.36 -6.42
N GLY A 10 -11.55 1.33 -5.54
CA GLY A 10 -11.05 1.31 -4.15
C GLY A 10 -11.63 0.18 -3.30
N LEU A 11 -12.87 -0.23 -3.59
CA LEU A 11 -13.56 -1.33 -2.89
C LEU A 11 -13.11 -2.72 -3.37
N PHE A 12 -12.52 -2.82 -4.56
CA PHE A 12 -12.07 -4.10 -5.16
C PHE A 12 -10.55 -4.30 -5.18
N ALA A 13 -9.77 -3.37 -4.60
CA ALA A 13 -8.29 -3.45 -4.58
C ALA A 13 -7.75 -4.50 -3.60
N GLU A 14 -8.51 -5.54 -3.28
CA GLU A 14 -8.14 -6.58 -2.32
C GLU A 14 -7.15 -7.62 -2.86
N SER A 15 -6.84 -7.59 -4.16
CA SER A 15 -5.86 -8.52 -4.74
C SER A 15 -4.90 -7.80 -5.69
N ILE A 16 -3.68 -8.32 -5.78
CA ILE A 16 -2.69 -7.91 -6.79
C ILE A 16 -3.28 -7.96 -8.20
N ALA A 17 -4.18 -8.92 -8.47
CA ALA A 17 -4.88 -9.05 -9.74
C ALA A 17 -5.79 -7.84 -10.03
N ALA A 18 -6.51 -7.32 -9.03
CA ALA A 18 -7.35 -6.12 -9.19
C ALA A 18 -6.50 -4.87 -9.46
N LEU A 19 -5.36 -4.73 -8.79
CA LEU A 19 -4.41 -3.64 -9.03
C LEU A 19 -3.80 -3.72 -10.44
N VAL A 20 -3.41 -4.91 -10.88
CA VAL A 20 -2.91 -5.15 -12.24
C VAL A 20 -3.98 -4.83 -13.28
N LEU A 21 -5.23 -5.29 -13.08
CA LEU A 21 -6.35 -4.97 -13.97
C LEU A 21 -6.64 -3.48 -14.01
N TYR A 22 -6.52 -2.77 -12.89
CA TYR A 22 -6.68 -1.31 -12.83
C TYR A 22 -5.59 -0.60 -13.63
N VAL A 23 -4.33 -0.95 -13.45
CA VAL A 23 -3.20 -0.40 -14.22
C VAL A 23 -3.36 -0.70 -15.71
N VAL A 24 -3.70 -1.94 -16.06
CA VAL A 24 -3.95 -2.36 -17.46
C VAL A 24 -5.11 -1.57 -18.07
N SER A 25 -6.20 -1.33 -17.33
CA SER A 25 -7.34 -0.55 -17.80
C SER A 25 -6.99 0.92 -18.08
N ILE A 26 -6.17 1.54 -17.23
CA ILE A 26 -5.65 2.90 -17.46
C ILE A 26 -4.75 2.93 -18.68
N MET A 27 -3.83 1.99 -18.80
CA MET A 27 -2.94 1.89 -19.98
C MET A 27 -3.75 1.70 -21.27
N ALA A 28 -4.76 0.83 -21.25
CA ALA A 28 -5.67 0.62 -22.38
C ALA A 28 -6.44 1.90 -22.74
N ALA A 29 -6.97 2.63 -21.75
CA ALA A 29 -7.67 3.89 -21.99
C ALA A 29 -6.76 4.96 -22.61
N VAL A 30 -5.51 5.05 -22.17
CA VAL A 30 -4.49 5.95 -22.75
C VAL A 30 -4.18 5.55 -24.18
N ILE A 31 -3.92 4.26 -24.45
CA ILE A 31 -3.63 3.73 -25.79
C ILE A 31 -4.82 3.99 -26.72
N ILE A 32 -6.04 3.71 -26.28
CA ILE A 32 -7.27 3.96 -27.07
C ILE A 32 -7.42 5.46 -27.39
N SER A 33 -7.15 6.34 -26.42
CA SER A 33 -7.21 7.79 -26.60
C SER A 33 -6.18 8.27 -27.65
N VAL A 34 -4.97 7.75 -27.57
CA VAL A 34 -3.88 8.06 -28.55
C VAL A 34 -4.25 7.53 -29.94
N LEU A 35 -4.73 6.28 -30.04
CA LEU A 35 -5.14 5.66 -31.30
C LEU A 35 -6.34 6.42 -31.90
N TYR A 36 -7.35 6.78 -31.11
CA TYR A 36 -8.48 7.56 -31.56
C TYR A 36 -8.05 8.92 -32.11
N SER A 37 -7.16 9.61 -31.40
CA SER A 37 -6.59 10.89 -31.82
C SER A 37 -5.80 10.75 -33.12
N TYR A 38 -5.03 9.65 -33.28
CA TYR A 38 -4.29 9.35 -34.50
C TYR A 38 -5.20 9.05 -35.70
N LEU A 39 -6.22 8.19 -35.50
CA LEU A 39 -7.18 7.83 -36.56
C LEU A 39 -8.03 9.01 -36.99
N PHE A 40 -8.51 9.80 -36.03
CA PHE A 40 -9.27 11.06 -36.33
C PHE A 40 -8.38 12.02 -37.14
N TYR A 41 -7.11 12.10 -36.80
CA TYR A 41 -6.16 12.90 -37.50
C TYR A 41 -5.87 12.41 -38.94
N LYS A 42 -5.66 11.08 -39.11
CA LYS A 42 -5.45 10.46 -40.43
C LYS A 42 -6.65 10.72 -41.35
N LYS A 43 -7.87 10.53 -40.84
CA LYS A 43 -9.13 10.81 -41.59
C LYS A 43 -9.23 12.26 -42.03
N LYS A 44 -8.85 13.24 -41.21
CA LYS A 44 -8.85 14.66 -41.57
C LYS A 44 -7.83 15.04 -42.63
N ILE A 45 -6.69 14.35 -42.70
CA ILE A 45 -5.71 14.54 -43.77
C ILE A 45 -6.29 14.02 -45.09
N GLU A 46 -6.92 12.87 -45.09
CA GLU A 46 -7.52 12.25 -46.28
C GLU A 46 -8.65 13.11 -46.84
N THR A 47 -9.36 13.85 -46.00
CA THR A 47 -10.45 14.79 -46.44
C THR A 47 -9.94 16.17 -46.87
N GLY A 48 -8.63 16.40 -46.95
CA GLY A 48 -8.05 17.66 -47.48
C GLY A 48 -8.18 18.89 -46.56
N GLU A 49 -8.65 18.74 -45.33
CA GLU A 49 -8.69 19.82 -44.35
C GLU A 49 -7.28 20.23 -43.90
N LYS A 50 -6.87 21.46 -44.23
CA LYS A 50 -5.62 22.07 -43.76
C LYS A 50 -5.70 22.33 -42.26
N LEU A 51 -5.35 21.33 -41.47
CA LEU A 51 -5.15 21.53 -40.03
C LEU A 51 -3.83 22.27 -39.80
N LYS A 52 -3.87 23.36 -39.01
CA LYS A 52 -2.65 24.08 -38.62
C LYS A 52 -1.68 23.12 -37.92
N ILE A 53 -0.55 22.83 -38.55
CA ILE A 53 0.48 21.86 -38.11
C ILE A 53 0.96 22.16 -36.69
N GLN A 54 0.91 23.42 -36.27
CA GLN A 54 1.35 23.88 -34.95
C GLN A 54 0.44 23.38 -33.79
N TYR A 55 -0.88 23.26 -34.01
CA TYR A 55 -1.80 22.71 -33.00
C TYR A 55 -1.56 21.24 -32.73
N LYS A 56 -1.11 20.49 -33.71
CA LYS A 56 -0.84 19.06 -33.65
C LYS A 56 0.34 18.71 -32.77
N LYS A 57 1.47 19.42 -32.97
CA LYS A 57 2.69 19.20 -32.17
C LYS A 57 2.42 19.49 -30.68
N LYS A 58 1.71 20.59 -30.37
CA LYS A 58 1.35 20.95 -29.00
C LYS A 58 0.44 19.91 -28.34
N ALA A 59 -0.56 19.38 -29.07
CA ALA A 59 -1.46 18.36 -28.53
C ALA A 59 -0.71 17.04 -28.24
N ILE A 60 0.14 16.56 -29.17
CA ILE A 60 0.94 15.34 -28.97
C ILE A 60 1.89 15.48 -27.78
N VAL A 61 2.56 16.62 -27.66
CA VAL A 61 3.46 16.90 -26.53
C VAL A 61 2.65 16.97 -25.22
N GLY A 62 1.48 17.60 -25.21
CA GLY A 62 0.59 17.67 -24.05
C GLY A 62 0.14 16.28 -23.58
N TYR A 63 -0.33 15.42 -24.49
CA TYR A 63 -0.70 14.04 -24.18
C TYR A 63 0.49 13.22 -23.65
N GLY A 64 1.67 13.38 -24.26
CA GLY A 64 2.90 12.72 -23.81
C GLY A 64 3.26 13.10 -22.36
N ILE A 65 3.18 14.38 -22.03
CA ILE A 65 3.46 14.86 -20.66
C ILE A 65 2.45 14.29 -19.66
N VAL A 66 1.17 14.33 -19.96
CA VAL A 66 0.11 13.78 -19.07
C VAL A 66 0.33 12.29 -18.86
N THR A 67 0.64 11.53 -19.91
CA THR A 67 0.93 10.09 -19.79
C THR A 67 2.12 9.82 -18.89
N ILE A 68 3.22 10.54 -19.07
CA ILE A 68 4.43 10.39 -18.24
C ILE A 68 4.11 10.71 -16.76
N LEU A 69 3.41 11.81 -16.49
CA LEU A 69 3.03 12.19 -15.13
C LEU A 69 2.12 11.14 -14.49
N THR A 70 1.19 10.57 -15.25
CA THR A 70 0.32 9.49 -14.76
C THR A 70 1.13 8.24 -14.41
N ILE A 71 2.09 7.84 -15.24
CA ILE A 71 2.97 6.71 -14.97
C ILE A 71 3.81 6.96 -13.71
N ILE A 72 4.41 8.15 -13.57
CA ILE A 72 5.18 8.53 -12.37
C ILE A 72 4.29 8.47 -11.12
N PHE A 73 3.07 8.97 -11.19
CA PHE A 73 2.12 8.94 -10.07
C PHE A 73 1.74 7.51 -9.69
N ILE A 74 1.48 6.63 -10.67
CA ILE A 74 1.18 5.21 -10.42
C ILE A 74 2.37 4.53 -9.76
N ILE A 75 3.57 4.67 -10.32
CA ILE A 75 4.79 4.07 -9.75
C ILE A 75 5.03 4.61 -8.34
N GLY A 76 4.90 5.92 -8.13
CA GLY A 76 5.04 6.54 -6.80
C GLY A 76 4.07 5.95 -5.78
N SER A 77 2.80 5.74 -6.16
CA SER A 77 1.78 5.18 -5.25
C SER A 77 2.04 3.72 -4.85
N LEU A 78 2.71 2.93 -5.70
CA LEU A 78 3.05 1.53 -5.41
C LEU A 78 4.11 1.38 -4.30
N PHE A 79 4.89 2.43 -4.04
CA PHE A 79 5.97 2.44 -3.05
C PHE A 79 5.74 3.48 -1.94
N TRP A 80 4.59 4.15 -1.95
CA TRP A 80 4.29 5.19 -1.00
C TRP A 80 3.99 4.63 0.38
N GLY A 81 4.43 5.34 1.43
CA GLY A 81 4.22 4.99 2.81
C GLY A 81 5.54 4.87 3.59
N SER A 82 5.43 4.79 4.90
CA SER A 82 6.53 4.44 5.81
C SER A 82 5.97 3.86 7.10
N ILE A 83 6.77 3.04 7.75
CA ILE A 83 6.53 2.55 9.12
C ILE A 83 7.78 2.90 9.91
N ASP A 84 7.60 3.58 11.04
CA ASP A 84 8.64 3.90 12.01
C ASP A 84 8.12 3.59 13.41
N ILE A 85 8.88 2.85 14.22
CA ILE A 85 8.49 2.48 15.58
C ILE A 85 9.32 3.30 16.56
N GLN A 86 8.66 4.20 17.26
CA GLN A 86 9.26 5.11 18.22
C GLN A 86 9.03 4.59 19.64
N PHE A 87 10.12 4.18 20.30
CA PHE A 87 10.10 3.69 21.67
C PHE A 87 10.20 4.86 22.66
N GLN A 88 9.31 4.86 23.64
CA GLN A 88 9.25 5.82 24.75
C GLN A 88 9.43 5.06 26.07
N ASP A 89 9.38 5.74 27.19
CA ASP A 89 9.59 5.09 28.50
C ASP A 89 8.48 4.08 28.81
N ASN A 90 7.21 4.47 28.69
CA ASN A 90 6.06 3.67 29.11
C ASN A 90 5.22 3.14 27.93
N SER A 91 5.59 3.46 26.68
CA SER A 91 4.84 3.09 25.49
C SER A 91 5.74 3.05 24.26
N PHE A 92 5.23 2.50 23.17
CA PHE A 92 5.77 2.75 21.84
C PHE A 92 4.68 3.24 20.90
N THR A 93 5.08 3.99 19.89
CA THR A 93 4.16 4.50 18.85
C THR A 93 4.65 4.07 17.48
N ILE A 94 3.79 3.41 16.74
CA ILE A 94 3.98 3.09 15.33
C ILE A 94 3.52 4.30 14.52
N LYS A 95 4.46 5.03 13.93
CA LYS A 95 4.21 6.11 12.99
C LYS A 95 4.03 5.53 11.59
N ALA A 96 2.88 5.76 10.99
CA ALA A 96 2.53 5.13 9.73
C ALA A 96 2.09 6.17 8.68
N GLN A 97 2.98 6.47 7.72
CA GLN A 97 2.58 7.29 6.58
C GLN A 97 1.71 6.43 5.64
N GLY A 98 0.46 6.82 5.47
CA GLY A 98 -0.53 6.09 4.65
C GLY A 98 -1.58 5.37 5.46
N TRP A 99 -1.45 5.33 6.79
CA TRP A 99 -2.43 4.82 7.72
C TRP A 99 -2.37 5.60 9.04
N SER A 100 -3.27 5.28 9.97
CA SER A 100 -3.28 5.91 11.30
C SER A 100 -2.09 5.45 12.14
N ASP A 101 -1.51 6.35 12.91
CA ASP A 101 -0.54 6.01 13.96
C ASP A 101 -1.20 5.11 15.01
N TYR A 102 -0.41 4.25 15.65
CA TYR A 102 -0.88 3.36 16.69
C TYR A 102 0.06 3.36 17.90
N THR A 103 -0.46 3.77 19.07
CA THR A 103 0.31 3.82 20.32
C THR A 103 -0.11 2.68 21.25
N VAL A 104 0.86 2.02 21.86
CA VAL A 104 0.69 0.92 22.80
C VAL A 104 1.45 1.23 24.09
N ASP A 105 0.75 1.18 25.22
CA ASP A 105 1.37 1.20 26.55
C ASP A 105 1.91 -0.20 26.86
N TYR A 106 3.13 -0.33 27.37
CA TYR A 106 3.74 -1.63 27.68
C TYR A 106 2.93 -2.43 28.70
N THR A 107 2.28 -1.75 29.67
CA THR A 107 1.41 -2.36 30.68
C THR A 107 0.15 -3.04 30.13
N LYS A 108 -0.23 -2.74 28.85
CA LYS A 108 -1.40 -3.32 28.21
C LYS A 108 -1.07 -4.55 27.34
N ILE A 109 0.18 -4.94 27.28
CA ILE A 109 0.63 -6.09 26.49
C ILE A 109 0.45 -7.36 27.32
N ASP A 110 -0.49 -8.21 26.91
CA ASP A 110 -0.78 -9.49 27.58
C ASP A 110 0.29 -10.54 27.25
N SER A 111 0.74 -10.55 25.99
CA SER A 111 1.77 -11.48 25.51
C SER A 111 2.49 -10.91 24.29
N ILE A 112 3.73 -11.37 24.08
CA ILE A 112 4.56 -11.04 22.93
C ILE A 112 5.27 -12.30 22.45
N SER A 113 5.32 -12.53 21.14
CA SER A 113 6.07 -13.60 20.50
C SER A 113 6.78 -13.12 19.24
N TYR A 114 7.85 -13.84 18.88
CA TYR A 114 8.55 -13.68 17.60
C TYR A 114 8.20 -14.89 16.74
N GLU A 115 7.67 -14.63 15.55
CA GLU A 115 7.17 -15.66 14.63
C GLU A 115 7.81 -15.52 13.26
N GLU A 116 8.17 -16.64 12.65
CA GLU A 116 8.67 -16.68 11.27
C GLU A 116 7.62 -17.28 10.34
N ASN A 117 7.51 -16.75 9.14
CA ASN A 117 6.61 -17.23 8.07
C ASN A 117 5.12 -17.29 8.46
N LEU A 118 4.68 -16.41 9.35
CA LEU A 118 3.35 -16.40 9.97
C LEU A 118 2.19 -16.52 8.99
N PHE A 119 2.32 -15.93 7.80
CA PHE A 119 1.22 -15.83 6.84
C PHE A 119 1.31 -16.81 5.67
N GLN A 120 2.28 -17.74 5.65
CA GLN A 120 2.47 -18.65 4.50
C GLN A 120 1.30 -19.61 4.27
N ASN A 121 0.59 -20.00 5.33
CA ASN A 121 -0.49 -21.01 5.27
C ASN A 121 -1.83 -20.47 5.80
N SER A 122 -1.99 -19.16 5.92
CA SER A 122 -3.22 -18.55 6.44
C SER A 122 -3.97 -17.84 5.31
N ASN A 123 -5.30 -17.91 5.34
CA ASN A 123 -6.17 -17.09 4.49
C ASN A 123 -6.19 -15.65 5.03
N ASP A 124 -5.12 -14.92 4.74
CA ASP A 124 -4.91 -13.56 5.23
C ASP A 124 -5.43 -12.53 4.24
N TYR A 125 -6.40 -11.72 4.65
CA TYR A 125 -6.94 -10.65 3.82
C TYR A 125 -7.12 -9.34 4.58
N ARG A 126 -6.95 -8.24 3.88
CA ARG A 126 -7.08 -6.89 4.41
C ARG A 126 -8.56 -6.46 4.40
N ILE A 127 -9.07 -6.03 5.55
CA ILE A 127 -10.40 -5.44 5.68
C ILE A 127 -10.36 -3.98 5.23
N ASN A 128 -9.39 -3.22 5.75
CA ASN A 128 -9.12 -1.83 5.34
C ASN A 128 -7.68 -1.44 5.68
N GLY A 129 -7.15 -0.42 5.02
CA GLY A 129 -5.79 0.06 5.24
C GLY A 129 -4.98 0.21 3.96
N LEU A 130 -3.69 0.46 4.10
CA LEU A 130 -2.73 0.55 3.01
C LEU A 130 -2.10 -0.82 2.74
N GLY A 131 -2.11 -1.25 1.47
CA GLY A 131 -1.34 -2.40 1.02
C GLY A 131 -0.74 -2.11 -0.34
N ASN A 132 0.59 -2.19 -0.42
CA ASN A 132 1.35 -2.03 -1.64
C ASN A 132 2.55 -2.99 -1.66
N PHE A 133 3.50 -2.81 -2.58
CA PHE A 133 4.68 -3.68 -2.67
C PHE A 133 5.62 -3.59 -1.46
N LYS A 134 5.59 -2.48 -0.70
CA LYS A 134 6.47 -2.26 0.44
C LYS A 134 5.82 -2.53 1.78
N TYR A 135 4.52 -2.23 1.92
CA TYR A 135 3.86 -2.17 3.22
C TYR A 135 2.50 -2.85 3.22
N ALA A 136 2.17 -3.44 4.35
CA ALA A 136 0.83 -3.89 4.68
C ALA A 136 0.44 -3.30 6.05
N MET A 137 -0.45 -2.30 6.06
CA MET A 137 -0.86 -1.56 7.24
C MET A 137 -2.38 -1.48 7.33
N GLY A 138 -2.95 -1.67 8.51
CA GLY A 138 -4.38 -1.55 8.74
C GLY A 138 -5.01 -2.70 9.48
N ASN A 139 -6.29 -2.92 9.23
CA ASN A 139 -7.06 -4.02 9.81
C ASN A 139 -7.09 -5.19 8.83
N PHE A 140 -6.77 -6.35 9.35
CA PHE A 140 -6.70 -7.62 8.63
C PHE A 140 -7.57 -8.67 9.31
N ARG A 141 -7.80 -9.77 8.62
CA ARG A 141 -8.45 -10.95 9.16
C ARG A 141 -7.80 -12.20 8.59
N ASN A 142 -7.63 -13.21 9.44
CA ASN A 142 -7.25 -14.54 9.02
C ASN A 142 -7.91 -15.62 9.88
N ASP A 143 -7.63 -16.88 9.57
CA ASP A 143 -8.23 -18.04 10.25
C ASP A 143 -7.61 -18.26 11.65
N VAL A 144 -6.42 -17.72 11.94
CA VAL A 144 -5.68 -17.94 13.18
C VAL A 144 -6.07 -16.91 14.25
N TYR A 145 -6.08 -15.63 13.88
CA TYR A 145 -6.29 -14.53 14.82
C TYR A 145 -7.68 -13.88 14.73
N GLY A 146 -8.50 -14.26 13.75
CA GLY A 146 -9.71 -13.51 13.45
C GLY A 146 -9.34 -12.10 12.95
N ASN A 147 -9.95 -11.07 13.51
CA ASN A 147 -9.62 -9.68 13.19
C ASN A 147 -8.38 -9.22 13.98
N TYR A 148 -7.40 -8.63 13.30
CA TYR A 148 -6.18 -8.14 13.91
C TYR A 148 -5.65 -6.88 13.21
N ILE A 149 -4.69 -6.19 13.84
CA ILE A 149 -4.05 -4.98 13.32
C ILE A 149 -2.66 -5.36 12.83
N ARG A 150 -2.25 -4.83 11.68
CA ARG A 150 -0.96 -5.12 11.06
C ARG A 150 -0.24 -3.85 10.62
N TYR A 151 1.06 -3.77 10.92
CA TYR A 151 1.99 -2.76 10.41
C TYR A 151 3.28 -3.47 10.02
N THR A 152 3.41 -3.83 8.74
CA THR A 152 4.52 -4.68 8.30
C THR A 152 5.12 -4.23 6.98
N HIS A 153 6.44 -4.45 6.86
CA HIS A 153 7.15 -4.45 5.60
C HIS A 153 6.89 -5.76 4.87
N SER A 154 6.51 -5.69 3.60
CA SER A 154 6.13 -6.86 2.80
C SER A 154 7.33 -7.76 2.45
N SER A 155 8.56 -7.22 2.49
CA SER A 155 9.80 -7.93 2.17
C SER A 155 10.33 -8.80 3.31
N CYS A 156 9.87 -8.58 4.55
CA CYS A 156 10.32 -9.31 5.74
C CYS A 156 9.29 -10.36 6.12
N HIS A 157 9.74 -11.58 6.43
CA HIS A 157 8.89 -12.73 6.75
C HIS A 157 8.96 -13.15 8.23
N SER A 158 9.62 -12.36 9.04
CA SER A 158 9.58 -12.46 10.51
C SER A 158 8.69 -11.38 11.10
N TYR A 159 8.06 -11.66 12.22
CA TYR A 159 7.03 -10.83 12.82
C TYR A 159 7.11 -10.82 14.33
N VAL A 160 6.75 -9.71 14.93
CA VAL A 160 6.43 -9.59 16.35
C VAL A 160 4.92 -9.59 16.48
N VAL A 161 4.38 -10.56 17.18
CA VAL A 161 2.96 -10.72 17.45
C VAL A 161 2.70 -10.37 18.90
N MET A 162 1.79 -9.45 19.15
CA MET A 162 1.41 -8.99 20.48
C MET A 162 -0.09 -9.15 20.71
N SER A 163 -0.47 -9.66 21.87
CA SER A 163 -1.83 -9.53 22.39
C SER A 163 -1.90 -8.29 23.27
N ILE A 164 -2.86 -7.42 23.01
CA ILE A 164 -3.04 -6.14 23.71
C ILE A 164 -4.52 -6.03 24.09
N ASN A 165 -4.85 -6.26 25.36
CA ASN A 165 -6.25 -6.30 25.82
C ASN A 165 -7.13 -7.21 24.93
N GLY A 166 -6.63 -8.40 24.58
CA GLY A 166 -7.33 -9.37 23.73
C GLY A 166 -7.38 -9.03 22.24
N LYS A 167 -6.71 -7.96 21.78
CA LYS A 167 -6.54 -7.63 20.36
C LYS A 167 -5.15 -8.00 19.90
N ILE A 168 -5.03 -8.56 18.71
CA ILE A 168 -3.74 -8.91 18.12
C ILE A 168 -3.20 -7.74 17.30
N LEU A 169 -1.94 -7.40 17.57
CA LEU A 169 -1.12 -6.47 16.79
C LEU A 169 0.08 -7.24 16.22
N VAL A 170 0.28 -7.12 14.92
CA VAL A 170 1.42 -7.72 14.21
C VAL A 170 2.27 -6.63 13.61
N VAL A 171 3.57 -6.62 13.95
CA VAL A 171 4.54 -5.67 13.42
C VAL A 171 5.79 -6.37 12.95
N ASN A 172 6.57 -5.74 12.07
CA ASN A 172 7.94 -6.15 11.78
C ASN A 172 8.82 -4.94 11.41
N GLY A 173 10.11 -5.20 11.31
CA GLY A 173 11.10 -4.29 10.76
C GLY A 173 11.30 -4.50 9.25
N GLU A 174 12.23 -3.75 8.67
CA GLU A 174 12.59 -3.87 7.24
C GLU A 174 13.20 -5.25 6.89
N ASN A 175 13.77 -5.93 7.89
CA ASN A 175 14.39 -7.24 7.78
C ASN A 175 14.33 -7.99 9.13
N ASP A 176 14.80 -9.25 9.14
CA ASP A 176 14.76 -10.12 10.32
C ASP A 176 15.56 -9.57 11.50
N SER A 177 16.69 -8.91 11.26
CA SER A 177 17.50 -8.30 12.33
C SER A 177 16.77 -7.15 13.00
N ALA A 178 16.17 -6.26 12.22
CA ALA A 178 15.36 -5.16 12.73
C ALA A 178 14.11 -5.67 13.46
N THR A 179 13.48 -6.76 12.97
CA THR A 179 12.34 -7.38 13.63
C THR A 179 12.73 -8.00 14.99
N LYS A 180 13.90 -8.65 15.08
CA LYS A 180 14.44 -9.17 16.35
C LYS A 180 14.75 -8.05 17.33
N GLU A 181 15.32 -6.95 16.88
CA GLU A 181 15.58 -5.77 17.72
C GLU A 181 14.28 -5.19 18.31
N ILE A 182 13.24 -5.04 17.48
CA ILE A 182 11.90 -4.62 17.93
C ILE A 182 11.37 -5.58 19.01
N TYR A 183 11.45 -6.90 18.76
CA TYR A 183 11.01 -7.90 19.72
C TYR A 183 11.75 -7.80 21.05
N HIS A 184 13.08 -7.72 21.02
CA HIS A 184 13.91 -7.62 22.24
C HIS A 184 13.63 -6.33 23.02
N THR A 185 13.54 -5.20 22.32
CA THR A 185 13.28 -3.90 22.95
C THR A 185 11.91 -3.89 23.66
N ILE A 186 10.85 -4.37 23.00
CA ILE A 186 9.52 -4.41 23.62
C ILE A 186 9.48 -5.42 24.77
N SER A 187 10.07 -6.60 24.60
CA SER A 187 10.11 -7.65 25.64
C SER A 187 10.82 -7.17 26.90
N GLU A 188 11.93 -6.46 26.75
CA GLU A 188 12.68 -5.89 27.87
C GLU A 188 11.84 -4.83 28.62
N LYS A 189 11.21 -3.91 27.88
CA LYS A 189 10.37 -2.87 28.44
C LYS A 189 9.16 -3.44 29.19
N VAL A 190 8.46 -4.42 28.61
CA VAL A 190 7.34 -5.13 29.26
C VAL A 190 7.82 -5.84 30.55
N SER A 191 8.98 -6.50 30.53
CA SER A 191 9.52 -7.18 31.70
C SER A 191 9.92 -6.21 32.82
N ASN A 192 10.29 -4.99 32.51
CA ASN A 192 10.66 -3.96 33.49
C ASN A 192 9.43 -3.31 34.13
N GLU A 193 8.32 -3.20 33.43
CA GLU A 193 7.04 -2.68 33.94
C GLU A 193 6.34 -3.67 34.91
N LEU A 194 6.64 -4.97 34.83
CA LEU A 194 6.07 -6.03 35.66
C LEU A 194 6.84 -6.23 36.99
N LYS A 195 7.90 -5.48 37.24
CA LYS A 195 8.71 -5.51 38.48
C LYS A 195 8.33 -4.36 39.41
#